data_b778ca6a413284795ad88b99770b3fd2
#
_entry.id   b778ca6a413284795ad88b99770b3fd2
#
_cell.length_a   1.000
_cell.length_b   1.000
_cell.length_c   1.000
_cell.angle_alpha   90.00
_cell.angle_beta   90.00
_cell.angle_gamma   90.00
#
_symmetry.space_group_name_H-M   'P 1'
#
loop_
_entity.id
_entity.type
_entity.pdbx_description
1 polymer ?
#
loop_
_entity_poly.entity_id
_entity_poly.type
_entity_poly.pdbx_seq_one_letter_code
_entity_poly.pdbx_strand_id
1 'polypeptide(L)'
;DILKGKYPDNMLSGEVGCTTSHLKVLKKFVEESDNPCLLVMEDDCSLDPVSFWGFTWRDFYSHVPYDYDVIQLAIINPAEVHMRLHRRFVNDFSTACYLITRHHAEKLVKLHCRGDKYKIDQGVKPRAVADDLIYNSGNTFSIPLFLYRIQMGSSIHKEHVEVFHKSSHEGLTNFWKNQANQITDWEPVFDYDPYFGTLPPGWQGK
;
A
#
# COMPACT_ATOMS: atom_id res chain seq x y z
N ASP A 1 -23.59 -4.62 -13.89
CA ASP A 1 -23.44 -3.21 -13.48
C ASP A 1 -23.17 -3.14 -11.97
N ILE A 2 -21.87 -3.17 -11.60
CA ILE A 2 -21.42 -3.22 -10.20
C ILE A 2 -21.32 -1.83 -9.56
N LEU A 3 -21.47 -0.76 -10.34
CA LEU A 3 -21.36 0.60 -9.85
C LEU A 3 -22.72 1.24 -9.59
N LYS A 4 -22.80 2.03 -8.54
CA LYS A 4 -23.92 2.91 -8.24
C LYS A 4 -23.56 4.35 -8.61
N GLY A 5 -24.22 4.89 -9.64
CA GLY A 5 -23.92 6.22 -10.14
C GLY A 5 -22.82 6.22 -11.21
N LYS A 6 -22.28 7.39 -11.49
CA LYS A 6 -21.16 7.57 -12.42
C LYS A 6 -19.84 7.39 -11.66
N TYR A 7 -18.85 6.79 -12.30
CA TYR A 7 -17.47 6.87 -11.83
C TYR A 7 -16.74 8.00 -12.58
N PRO A 8 -15.59 8.45 -12.04
CA PRO A 8 -14.83 9.52 -12.70
C PRO A 8 -14.38 9.14 -14.11
N ASP A 9 -14.56 10.06 -15.06
CA ASP A 9 -14.22 9.84 -16.47
C ASP A 9 -12.72 9.58 -16.73
N ASN A 10 -11.87 9.87 -15.73
CA ASN A 10 -10.42 9.65 -15.78
C ASN A 10 -9.97 8.27 -15.23
N MET A 11 -10.88 7.35 -15.02
CA MET A 11 -10.57 5.98 -14.59
C MET A 11 -10.72 4.99 -15.74
N LEU A 12 -9.75 4.08 -15.84
CA LEU A 12 -9.84 2.92 -16.73
C LEU A 12 -10.73 1.83 -16.12
N SER A 13 -11.32 0.99 -16.97
CA SER A 13 -12.15 -0.13 -16.50
C SER A 13 -11.39 -1.10 -15.59
N GLY A 14 -10.10 -1.32 -15.86
CA GLY A 14 -9.22 -2.14 -15.01
C GLY A 14 -9.02 -1.52 -13.62
N GLU A 15 -8.85 -0.19 -13.53
CA GLU A 15 -8.73 0.52 -12.25
C GLU A 15 -10.03 0.43 -11.44
N VAL A 16 -11.19 0.53 -12.10
CA VAL A 16 -12.49 0.32 -11.47
C VAL A 16 -12.60 -1.11 -10.94
N GLY A 17 -12.17 -2.11 -11.74
CA GLY A 17 -12.15 -3.51 -11.35
C GLY A 17 -11.27 -3.76 -10.12
N CYS A 18 -10.04 -3.23 -10.12
CA CYS A 18 -9.13 -3.31 -8.99
C CYS A 18 -9.75 -2.67 -7.73
N THR A 19 -10.20 -1.42 -7.82
CA THR A 19 -10.81 -0.69 -6.69
C THR A 19 -12.00 -1.44 -6.10
N THR A 20 -12.89 -1.95 -6.95
CA THR A 20 -14.07 -2.69 -6.48
C THR A 20 -13.72 -4.05 -5.89
N SER A 21 -12.66 -4.71 -6.36
CA SER A 21 -12.15 -5.96 -5.79
C SER A 21 -11.65 -5.74 -4.36
N HIS A 22 -10.86 -4.70 -4.11
CA HIS A 22 -10.43 -4.33 -2.76
C HIS A 22 -11.63 -4.01 -1.86
N LEU A 23 -12.58 -3.19 -2.31
CA LEU A 23 -13.78 -2.88 -1.53
C LEU A 23 -14.61 -4.14 -1.20
N LYS A 24 -14.67 -5.11 -2.12
CA LYS A 24 -15.33 -6.39 -1.88
C LYS A 24 -14.63 -7.20 -0.78
N VAL A 25 -13.29 -7.24 -0.79
CA VAL A 25 -12.51 -7.92 0.26
C VAL A 25 -12.71 -7.25 1.60
N LEU A 26 -12.66 -5.91 1.67
CA LEU A 26 -12.88 -5.15 2.90
C LEU A 26 -14.31 -5.36 3.44
N LYS A 27 -15.33 -5.36 2.55
CA LYS A 27 -16.71 -5.63 2.94
C LYS A 27 -16.83 -7.02 3.55
N LYS A 28 -16.25 -8.04 2.89
CA LYS A 28 -16.26 -9.42 3.40
C LYS A 28 -15.58 -9.52 4.77
N PHE A 29 -14.43 -8.88 4.95
CA PHE A 29 -13.73 -8.82 6.23
C PHE A 29 -14.60 -8.23 7.36
N VAL A 30 -15.26 -7.10 7.09
CA VAL A 30 -16.14 -6.43 8.06
C VAL A 30 -17.36 -7.29 8.41
N GLU A 31 -17.93 -8.01 7.44
CA GLU A 31 -19.15 -8.80 7.62
C GLU A 31 -18.91 -10.21 8.20
N GLU A 32 -17.75 -10.82 7.93
CA GLU A 32 -17.50 -12.24 8.23
C GLU A 32 -16.40 -12.49 9.28
N SER A 33 -15.74 -11.45 9.82
CA SER A 33 -14.64 -11.61 10.76
C SER A 33 -14.73 -10.59 11.89
N ASP A 34 -14.26 -10.95 13.09
CA ASP A 34 -14.12 -10.04 14.24
C ASP A 34 -12.65 -9.63 14.50
N ASN A 35 -11.73 -10.00 13.62
CA ASN A 35 -10.33 -9.65 13.77
C ASN A 35 -10.10 -8.13 13.76
N PRO A 36 -9.13 -7.60 14.51
CA PRO A 36 -8.85 -6.17 14.60
C PRO A 36 -8.21 -5.57 13.34
N CYS A 37 -7.58 -6.41 12.52
CA CYS A 37 -6.92 -6.01 11.28
C CYS A 37 -6.96 -7.13 10.23
N LEU A 38 -6.70 -6.75 8.98
CA LEU A 38 -6.64 -7.64 7.83
C LEU A 38 -5.36 -7.39 7.04
N LEU A 39 -4.61 -8.45 6.74
CA LEU A 39 -3.55 -8.43 5.73
C LEU A 39 -4.18 -8.77 4.37
N VAL A 40 -4.10 -7.83 3.44
CA VAL A 40 -4.54 -8.01 2.05
C VAL A 40 -3.30 -8.23 1.18
N MET A 41 -3.37 -9.22 0.30
CA MET A 41 -2.31 -9.52 -0.67
C MET A 41 -2.96 -9.78 -2.03
N GLU A 42 -2.47 -9.12 -3.07
CA GLU A 42 -2.83 -9.42 -4.47
C GLU A 42 -2.06 -10.67 -4.94
N ASP A 43 -2.49 -11.25 -6.06
CA ASP A 43 -1.91 -12.48 -6.60
C ASP A 43 -0.48 -12.29 -7.16
N ASP A 44 -0.08 -11.06 -7.44
CA ASP A 44 1.27 -10.69 -7.83
C ASP A 44 2.19 -10.33 -6.65
N CYS A 45 1.70 -10.33 -5.43
CA CYS A 45 2.55 -10.15 -4.25
C CYS A 45 3.51 -11.35 -4.08
N SER A 46 4.80 -11.05 -3.81
CA SER A 46 5.83 -12.07 -3.57
C SER A 46 6.28 -12.08 -2.12
N LEU A 47 6.33 -13.29 -1.55
CA LEU A 47 6.87 -13.58 -0.22
C LEU A 47 8.38 -13.86 -0.22
N ASP A 48 9.05 -13.75 -1.37
CA ASP A 48 10.49 -14.03 -1.48
C ASP A 48 11.35 -13.27 -0.45
N PRO A 49 11.05 -12.00 -0.09
CA PRO A 49 11.81 -11.28 0.94
C PRO A 49 11.79 -11.92 2.33
N VAL A 50 10.75 -12.68 2.66
CA VAL A 50 10.59 -13.29 4.00
C VAL A 50 11.78 -14.19 4.36
N SER A 51 12.39 -14.84 3.36
CA SER A 51 13.57 -15.69 3.56
C SER A 51 14.83 -14.91 3.96
N PHE A 52 14.83 -13.60 3.78
CA PHE A 52 15.95 -12.69 4.10
C PHE A 52 15.69 -11.85 5.35
N TRP A 53 14.53 -11.99 6.00
CA TRP A 53 14.21 -11.25 7.20
C TRP A 53 15.10 -11.69 8.37
N GLY A 54 15.83 -10.74 8.97
CA GLY A 54 16.54 -10.92 10.25
C GLY A 54 15.66 -10.62 11.46
N PHE A 55 14.34 -10.57 11.29
CA PHE A 55 13.34 -10.22 12.31
C PHE A 55 12.08 -11.09 12.14
N THR A 56 11.22 -11.08 13.13
CA THR A 56 9.91 -11.72 13.05
C THR A 56 8.82 -10.68 12.74
N TRP A 57 7.67 -11.15 12.24
CA TRP A 57 6.49 -10.29 12.08
C TRP A 57 6.09 -9.58 13.38
N ARG A 58 6.28 -10.24 14.53
CA ARG A 58 6.01 -9.67 15.85
C ARG A 58 6.94 -8.49 16.15
N ASP A 59 8.22 -8.62 15.82
CA ASP A 59 9.20 -7.56 16.03
C ASP A 59 8.81 -6.33 15.22
N PHE A 60 8.54 -6.49 13.93
CA PHE A 60 8.04 -5.41 13.10
C PHE A 60 6.76 -4.79 13.66
N TYR A 61 5.75 -5.62 13.96
CA TYR A 61 4.44 -5.12 14.38
C TYR A 61 4.46 -4.36 15.71
N SER A 62 5.42 -4.67 16.59
CA SER A 62 5.58 -3.96 17.87
C SER A 62 6.06 -2.51 17.72
N HIS A 63 6.62 -2.13 16.55
CA HIS A 63 7.09 -0.78 16.24
C HIS A 63 6.08 0.03 15.40
N VAL A 64 5.01 -0.62 14.93
CA VAL A 64 3.99 0.09 14.13
C VAL A 64 3.31 1.17 14.99
N PRO A 65 3.18 2.42 14.50
CA PRO A 65 2.48 3.47 15.23
C PRO A 65 1.07 3.05 15.62
N TYR A 66 0.70 3.22 16.87
CA TYR A 66 -0.58 2.73 17.44
C TYR A 66 -1.83 3.30 16.77
N ASP A 67 -1.69 4.45 16.11
CA ASP A 67 -2.76 5.17 15.44
C ASP A 67 -2.80 4.94 13.92
N TYR A 68 -2.11 3.90 13.42
CA TYR A 68 -2.17 3.59 12.00
C TYR A 68 -3.58 3.14 11.58
N ASP A 69 -3.98 3.55 10.41
CA ASP A 69 -5.15 3.01 9.70
C ASP A 69 -4.73 1.94 8.68
N VAL A 70 -3.63 2.20 7.96
CA VAL A 70 -3.08 1.29 6.94
C VAL A 70 -1.56 1.29 6.99
N ILE A 71 -0.95 0.10 6.82
CA ILE A 71 0.47 -0.07 6.54
C ILE A 71 0.61 -0.64 5.14
N GLN A 72 1.17 0.14 4.22
CA GLN A 72 1.53 -0.32 2.89
C GLN A 72 2.83 -1.13 2.96
N LEU A 73 2.82 -2.37 2.50
CA LEU A 73 3.90 -3.34 2.69
C LEU A 73 4.60 -3.74 1.39
N ALA A 74 4.04 -3.39 0.24
CA ALA A 74 4.68 -3.50 -1.07
C ALA A 74 4.57 -2.15 -1.79
N ILE A 75 5.70 -1.63 -2.27
CA ILE A 75 5.80 -0.26 -2.76
C ILE A 75 6.39 -0.25 -4.16
N ILE A 76 5.79 0.55 -5.03
CA ILE A 76 6.34 0.97 -6.32
C ILE A 76 6.51 2.49 -6.24
N ASN A 77 7.76 2.96 -6.19
CA ASN A 77 8.05 4.38 -6.22
C ASN A 77 9.03 4.68 -7.36
N PRO A 78 8.64 5.49 -8.35
CA PRO A 78 9.47 5.79 -9.51
C PRO A 78 10.69 6.66 -9.19
N ALA A 79 10.68 7.34 -8.05
CA ALA A 79 11.77 8.22 -7.63
C ALA A 79 12.74 7.47 -6.70
N GLU A 80 12.26 7.06 -5.54
CA GLU A 80 13.07 6.39 -4.53
C GLU A 80 12.20 5.54 -3.60
N VAL A 81 12.63 4.30 -3.32
CA VAL A 81 11.99 3.43 -2.32
C VAL A 81 12.83 3.45 -1.05
N HIS A 82 12.21 3.82 0.05
CA HIS A 82 12.86 3.89 1.35
C HIS A 82 12.64 2.60 2.15
N MET A 83 13.75 1.98 2.57
CA MET A 83 13.75 0.75 3.39
C MET A 83 13.66 1.09 4.88
N ARG A 84 12.65 1.84 5.27
CA ARG A 84 12.32 2.14 6.67
C ARG A 84 10.85 2.46 6.80
N LEU A 85 10.30 2.27 8.02
CA LEU A 85 8.93 2.68 8.29
C LEU A 85 8.82 4.20 8.24
N HIS A 86 7.96 4.71 7.39
CA HIS A 86 7.74 6.15 7.21
C HIS A 86 6.27 6.44 6.90
N ARG A 87 5.87 7.70 7.06
CA ARG A 87 4.56 8.13 6.59
C ARG A 87 4.51 8.03 5.08
N ARG A 88 3.42 7.45 4.55
CA ARG A 88 3.30 7.21 3.11
C ARG A 88 3.51 8.50 2.31
N PHE A 89 4.41 8.47 1.35
CA PHE A 89 4.54 9.52 0.35
C PHE A 89 3.50 9.34 -0.77
N VAL A 90 3.14 10.44 -1.44
CA VAL A 90 2.16 10.41 -2.53
C VAL A 90 2.59 9.49 -3.68
N ASN A 91 3.91 9.31 -3.88
CA ASN A 91 4.48 8.49 -4.94
C ASN A 91 4.72 7.02 -4.51
N ASP A 92 4.38 6.65 -3.29
CA ASP A 92 4.37 5.24 -2.87
C ASP A 92 3.12 4.57 -3.40
N PHE A 93 3.20 4.03 -4.62
CA PHE A 93 2.09 3.35 -5.29
C PHE A 93 2.05 1.87 -4.91
N SER A 94 1.01 1.18 -5.32
CA SER A 94 0.72 -0.24 -5.21
C SER A 94 -0.17 -0.64 -4.04
N THR A 95 -1.16 -1.44 -4.34
CA THR A 95 -2.03 -2.14 -3.38
C THR A 95 -1.70 -3.63 -3.29
N ALA A 96 -0.56 -4.07 -3.85
CA ALA A 96 -0.16 -5.48 -3.89
C ALA A 96 -0.09 -6.14 -2.51
N CYS A 97 0.30 -5.38 -1.46
CA CYS A 97 0.24 -5.85 -0.08
C CYS A 97 0.05 -4.70 0.91
N TYR A 98 -0.93 -4.83 1.80
CA TYR A 98 -1.13 -3.89 2.90
C TYR A 98 -1.84 -4.52 4.10
N LEU A 99 -1.57 -3.97 5.28
CA LEU A 99 -2.30 -4.26 6.52
C LEU A 99 -3.27 -3.11 6.77
N ILE A 100 -4.53 -3.41 7.05
CA ILE A 100 -5.58 -2.41 7.32
C ILE A 100 -6.29 -2.72 8.63
N THR A 101 -6.56 -1.68 9.43
CA THR A 101 -7.35 -1.81 10.66
C THR A 101 -8.83 -2.04 10.33
N ARG A 102 -9.54 -2.74 11.23
CA ARG A 102 -10.99 -2.90 11.13
C ARG A 102 -11.70 -1.54 11.06
N HIS A 103 -11.31 -0.62 11.92
CA HIS A 103 -11.90 0.73 11.96
C HIS A 103 -11.86 1.41 10.59
N HIS A 104 -10.71 1.36 9.93
CA HIS A 104 -10.55 1.97 8.60
C HIS A 104 -11.30 1.19 7.51
N ALA A 105 -11.29 -0.14 7.57
CA ALA A 105 -12.09 -0.97 6.65
C ALA A 105 -13.59 -0.66 6.76
N GLU A 106 -14.13 -0.55 7.97
CA GLU A 106 -15.54 -0.17 8.22
C GLU A 106 -15.86 1.21 7.65
N LYS A 107 -14.94 2.19 7.83
CA LYS A 107 -15.07 3.53 7.24
C LYS A 107 -15.16 3.47 5.72
N LEU A 108 -14.27 2.72 5.06
CA LEU A 108 -14.27 2.57 3.59
C LEU A 108 -15.54 1.86 3.10
N VAL A 109 -15.95 0.78 3.77
CA VAL A 109 -17.19 0.06 3.45
C VAL A 109 -18.40 0.99 3.57
N LYS A 110 -18.51 1.74 4.66
CA LYS A 110 -19.59 2.72 4.86
C LYS A 110 -19.62 3.80 3.79
N LEU A 111 -18.45 4.27 3.36
CA LEU A 111 -18.33 5.33 2.35
C LEU A 111 -18.64 4.82 0.94
N HIS A 112 -18.19 3.61 0.59
CA HIS A 112 -18.13 3.18 -0.80
C HIS A 112 -19.01 1.97 -1.14
N CYS A 113 -19.52 1.19 -0.17
CA CYS A 113 -20.39 0.07 -0.45
C CYS A 113 -21.88 0.44 -0.30
N ARG A 114 -22.73 -0.05 -1.22
CA ARG A 114 -24.19 0.16 -1.25
C ARG A 114 -24.89 -1.14 -1.61
N GLY A 115 -25.01 -2.05 -0.63
CA GLY A 115 -25.44 -3.42 -0.87
C GLY A 115 -24.42 -4.13 -1.76
N ASP A 116 -24.85 -4.65 -2.91
CA ASP A 116 -23.97 -5.34 -3.87
C ASP A 116 -23.34 -4.41 -4.91
N LYS A 117 -23.51 -3.10 -4.74
CA LYS A 117 -22.93 -2.09 -5.63
C LYS A 117 -21.92 -1.21 -4.90
N TYR A 118 -21.01 -0.63 -5.68
CA TYR A 118 -19.97 0.25 -5.17
C TYR A 118 -20.17 1.68 -5.67
N LYS A 119 -20.04 2.65 -4.77
CA LYS A 119 -20.05 4.07 -5.08
C LYS A 119 -18.61 4.58 -5.08
N ILE A 120 -18.02 4.67 -6.27
CA ILE A 120 -16.72 5.28 -6.50
C ILE A 120 -16.99 6.67 -7.05
N ASP A 121 -16.82 7.68 -6.23
CA ASP A 121 -17.08 9.07 -6.59
C ASP A 121 -15.80 9.92 -6.57
N GLN A 122 -15.95 11.19 -7.01
CA GLN A 122 -14.84 12.13 -7.08
C GLN A 122 -14.43 12.72 -5.70
N GLY A 123 -14.97 12.21 -4.61
CA GLY A 123 -14.56 12.63 -3.26
C GLY A 123 -13.15 12.19 -2.91
N VAL A 124 -12.64 11.15 -3.58
CA VAL A 124 -11.28 10.64 -3.38
C VAL A 124 -10.30 11.39 -4.29
N LYS A 125 -9.20 11.84 -3.73
CA LYS A 125 -8.18 12.61 -4.46
C LYS A 125 -6.80 11.96 -4.32
N PRO A 126 -5.94 12.06 -5.32
CA PRO A 126 -6.19 12.75 -6.61
C PRO A 126 -7.15 11.99 -7.53
N ARG A 127 -7.26 10.65 -7.38
CA ARG A 127 -8.12 9.80 -8.21
C ARG A 127 -8.84 8.77 -7.34
N ALA A 128 -9.96 8.23 -7.79
CA ALA A 128 -10.71 7.17 -7.10
C ALA A 128 -10.17 5.76 -7.39
N VAL A 129 -8.86 5.62 -7.61
CA VAL A 129 -8.17 4.34 -7.77
C VAL A 129 -7.92 3.70 -6.40
N ALA A 130 -7.62 2.40 -6.38
CA ALA A 130 -7.47 1.64 -5.15
C ALA A 130 -6.45 2.26 -4.17
N ASP A 131 -5.27 2.66 -4.66
CA ASP A 131 -4.24 3.32 -3.86
C ASP A 131 -4.76 4.55 -3.13
N ASP A 132 -5.34 5.48 -3.88
CA ASP A 132 -5.80 6.75 -3.32
C ASP A 132 -7.00 6.55 -2.39
N LEU A 133 -7.89 5.64 -2.74
CA LEU A 133 -9.07 5.36 -1.94
C LEU A 133 -8.71 4.73 -0.59
N ILE A 134 -7.79 3.77 -0.59
CA ILE A 134 -7.40 3.04 0.62
C ILE A 134 -6.48 3.89 1.49
N TYR A 135 -5.48 4.52 0.89
CA TYR A 135 -4.38 5.15 1.63
C TYR A 135 -4.63 6.61 2.00
N ASN A 136 -5.23 7.41 1.10
CA ASN A 136 -5.38 8.85 1.36
C ASN A 136 -6.54 9.20 2.30
N SER A 137 -7.37 8.24 2.66
CA SER A 137 -8.50 8.45 3.57
C SER A 137 -8.18 8.16 5.04
N GLY A 138 -6.97 7.69 5.35
CA GLY A 138 -6.53 7.30 6.68
C GLY A 138 -5.09 7.71 7.00
N ASN A 139 -4.67 7.36 8.22
CA ASN A 139 -3.29 7.52 8.67
C ASN A 139 -2.47 6.34 8.14
N THR A 140 -1.75 6.57 7.03
CA THR A 140 -1.05 5.51 6.28
C THR A 140 0.44 5.64 6.41
N PHE A 141 1.08 4.51 6.73
CA PHE A 141 2.53 4.34 6.75
C PHE A 141 2.95 3.35 5.66
N SER A 142 4.22 3.38 5.29
CA SER A 142 4.80 2.55 4.25
C SER A 142 6.13 1.95 4.70
N ILE A 143 6.34 0.68 4.34
CA ILE A 143 7.62 -0.03 4.42
C ILE A 143 7.60 -1.21 3.44
N PRO A 144 8.60 -1.38 2.56
CA PRO A 144 8.57 -2.40 1.52
C PRO A 144 9.06 -3.77 2.04
N LEU A 145 8.26 -4.44 2.86
CA LEU A 145 8.58 -5.78 3.38
C LEU A 145 8.35 -6.90 2.37
N PHE A 146 7.48 -6.68 1.39
CA PHE A 146 7.17 -7.64 0.32
C PHE A 146 7.51 -7.07 -1.04
N LEU A 147 7.64 -7.95 -2.03
CA LEU A 147 7.84 -7.59 -3.43
C LEU A 147 6.57 -7.84 -4.23
N TYR A 148 6.53 -7.32 -5.42
CA TYR A 148 5.54 -7.65 -6.46
C TYR A 148 6.24 -8.37 -7.63
N ARG A 149 5.50 -9.22 -8.35
CA ARG A 149 6.03 -10.05 -9.45
C ARG A 149 5.90 -9.30 -10.77
N ILE A 150 7.02 -8.80 -11.29
CA ILE A 150 7.05 -8.12 -12.60
C ILE A 150 6.63 -9.05 -13.75
N GLN A 151 6.94 -10.34 -13.65
CA GLN A 151 6.68 -11.31 -14.72
C GLN A 151 5.19 -11.50 -15.01
N MET A 152 4.32 -11.21 -14.06
CA MET A 152 2.88 -11.30 -14.28
C MET A 152 2.33 -10.15 -15.12
N GLY A 153 3.10 -9.07 -15.28
CA GLY A 153 2.73 -7.88 -16.03
C GLY A 153 1.59 -7.10 -15.35
N SER A 154 1.40 -5.85 -15.76
CA SER A 154 0.21 -5.11 -15.38
C SER A 154 -0.87 -5.30 -16.44
N SER A 155 -2.05 -5.79 -16.05
CA SER A 155 -3.21 -5.83 -16.94
C SER A 155 -3.83 -4.46 -17.15
N ILE A 156 -3.50 -3.48 -16.29
CA ILE A 156 -4.08 -2.15 -16.26
C ILE A 156 -3.19 -1.13 -16.99
N HIS A 157 -1.87 -1.14 -16.69
CA HIS A 157 -0.91 -0.16 -17.18
C HIS A 157 0.36 -0.85 -17.68
N LYS A 158 0.33 -1.40 -18.88
CA LYS A 158 1.49 -2.15 -19.45
C LYS A 158 2.74 -1.28 -19.61
N GLU A 159 2.56 -0.01 -19.96
CA GLU A 159 3.64 0.97 -20.13
C GLU A 159 4.34 1.34 -18.81
N HIS A 160 3.66 1.21 -17.67
CA HIS A 160 4.24 1.52 -16.37
C HIS A 160 5.29 0.49 -15.92
N VAL A 161 5.21 -0.75 -16.42
CA VAL A 161 6.12 -1.82 -16.05
C VAL A 161 7.57 -1.43 -16.33
N GLU A 162 7.86 -0.94 -17.54
CA GLU A 162 9.22 -0.56 -17.93
C GLU A 162 9.71 0.74 -17.26
N VAL A 163 8.80 1.70 -17.03
CA VAL A 163 9.17 3.03 -16.56
C VAL A 163 9.26 3.11 -15.03
N PHE A 164 8.34 2.45 -14.32
CA PHE A 164 8.20 2.62 -12.88
C PHE A 164 8.46 1.32 -12.08
N HIS A 165 7.94 0.20 -12.55
CA HIS A 165 7.99 -1.04 -11.77
C HIS A 165 9.38 -1.65 -11.75
N LYS A 166 10.09 -1.63 -12.88
CA LYS A 166 11.36 -2.33 -13.03
C LYS A 166 12.45 -1.79 -12.10
N SER A 167 12.65 -0.48 -12.07
CA SER A 167 13.67 0.14 -11.22
C SER A 167 13.39 -0.07 -9.72
N SER A 168 12.15 0.11 -9.29
CA SER A 168 11.73 -0.15 -7.90
C SER A 168 11.95 -1.62 -7.53
N HIS A 169 11.56 -2.55 -8.41
CA HIS A 169 11.72 -3.98 -8.17
C HIS A 169 13.19 -4.40 -8.10
N GLU A 170 14.04 -3.90 -9.01
CA GLU A 170 15.48 -4.18 -9.01
C GLU A 170 16.15 -3.66 -7.74
N GLY A 171 15.84 -2.44 -7.33
CA GLY A 171 16.35 -1.84 -6.10
C GLY A 171 15.96 -2.64 -4.85
N LEU A 172 14.68 -2.99 -4.73
CA LEU A 172 14.17 -3.80 -3.61
C LEU A 172 14.74 -5.21 -3.61
N THR A 173 14.83 -5.86 -4.78
CA THR A 173 15.42 -7.19 -4.91
C THR A 173 16.89 -7.17 -4.51
N ASN A 174 17.64 -6.15 -4.95
CA ASN A 174 19.04 -6.00 -4.55
C ASN A 174 19.19 -5.78 -3.04
N PHE A 175 18.34 -4.94 -2.45
CA PHE A 175 18.35 -4.74 -1.00
C PHE A 175 18.14 -6.06 -0.27
N TRP A 176 17.06 -6.77 -0.54
CA TRP A 176 16.74 -8.01 0.18
C TRP A 176 17.80 -9.10 0.01
N LYS A 177 18.31 -9.31 -1.20
CA LYS A 177 19.28 -10.38 -1.47
C LYS A 177 20.69 -10.07 -0.99
N ASN A 178 21.12 -8.80 -1.03
CA ASN A 178 22.53 -8.44 -0.88
C ASN A 178 22.82 -7.51 0.31
N GLN A 179 21.82 -6.82 0.87
CA GLN A 179 22.04 -5.83 1.92
C GLN A 179 21.33 -6.20 3.24
N ALA A 180 20.16 -6.81 3.18
CA ALA A 180 19.37 -7.14 4.36
C ALA A 180 20.11 -8.05 5.36
N ASN A 181 20.96 -8.96 4.89
CA ASN A 181 21.76 -9.85 5.72
C ASN A 181 22.89 -9.15 6.48
N GLN A 182 23.19 -7.89 6.16
CA GLN A 182 24.17 -7.06 6.87
C GLN A 182 23.53 -6.26 8.01
N ILE A 183 22.21 -6.20 8.05
CA ILE A 183 21.49 -5.52 9.13
C ILE A 183 21.41 -6.46 10.33
N THR A 184 22.15 -6.10 11.37
CA THR A 184 22.16 -6.86 12.65
C THR A 184 21.13 -6.31 13.64
N ASP A 185 20.69 -5.08 13.46
CA ASP A 185 19.67 -4.41 14.26
C ASP A 185 18.62 -3.79 13.34
N TRP A 186 17.41 -4.27 13.44
CA TRP A 186 16.26 -3.82 12.63
C TRP A 186 15.43 -2.73 13.30
N GLU A 187 15.69 -2.43 14.58
CA GLU A 187 14.95 -1.41 15.32
C GLU A 187 14.97 -0.05 14.60
N PRO A 188 16.15 0.47 14.12
CA PRO A 188 16.20 1.74 13.39
C PRO A 188 15.43 1.74 12.06
N VAL A 189 15.18 0.56 11.47
CA VAL A 189 14.38 0.42 10.23
C VAL A 189 12.89 0.53 10.54
N PHE A 190 12.46 0.08 11.72
CA PHE A 190 11.07 0.06 12.16
C PHE A 190 10.67 1.28 12.98
N ASP A 191 11.62 1.97 13.58
CA ASP A 191 11.35 3.19 14.33
C ASP A 191 10.82 4.28 13.41
N TYR A 192 9.59 4.69 13.68
CA TYR A 192 8.94 5.77 12.95
C TYR A 192 9.55 7.13 13.35
N ASP A 193 10.17 7.79 12.37
CA ASP A 193 10.62 9.17 12.50
C ASP A 193 9.58 10.11 11.86
N PRO A 194 8.87 10.93 12.63
CA PRO A 194 7.85 11.85 12.11
C PRO A 194 8.42 12.94 11.20
N TYR A 195 9.73 13.15 11.24
CA TYR A 195 10.42 14.15 10.41
C TYR A 195 11.05 13.54 9.15
N PHE A 196 11.02 12.22 8.98
CA PHE A 196 11.57 11.58 7.80
C PHE A 196 10.88 12.09 6.52
N GLY A 197 11.69 12.54 5.57
CA GLY A 197 11.19 13.10 4.29
C GLY A 197 10.60 14.50 4.40
N THR A 198 10.58 15.12 5.59
CA THR A 198 10.24 16.54 5.75
C THR A 198 11.45 17.41 5.61
N LEU A 199 11.27 18.59 5.01
CA LEU A 199 12.33 19.59 4.97
C LEU A 199 12.56 20.16 6.38
N PRO A 200 13.83 20.43 6.77
CA PRO A 200 14.11 21.10 8.03
C PRO A 200 13.33 22.43 8.14
N PRO A 201 12.87 22.82 9.33
CA PRO A 201 12.23 24.10 9.54
C PRO A 201 13.08 25.26 8.99
N GLY A 202 12.47 26.10 8.14
CA GLY A 202 13.16 27.24 7.51
C GLY A 202 13.88 26.95 6.20
N TRP A 203 13.90 25.70 5.73
CA TRP A 203 14.46 25.39 4.42
C TRP A 203 13.43 25.71 3.32
N GLN A 204 13.68 26.78 2.58
CA GLN A 204 12.93 27.09 1.36
C GLN A 204 13.77 26.54 0.21
N GLY A 205 13.26 25.50 -0.47
CA GLY A 205 13.94 24.89 -1.61
C GLY A 205 14.40 25.95 -2.59
N LYS A 206 15.68 25.91 -2.96
CA LYS A 206 16.21 26.69 -4.07
C LYS A 206 15.97 25.98 -5.36
#